data_4cd9d4e6866392f14dba6704ab4240d5
#
_entry.id   4cd9d4e6866392f14dba6704ab4240d5
#
_cell.length_a   1.000
_cell.length_b   1.000
_cell.length_c   1.000
_cell.angle_alpha   90.00
_cell.angle_beta   90.00
_cell.angle_gamma   90.00
#
_symmetry.space_group_name_H-M   'P 1'
#
loop_
_entity.id
_entity.type
_entity.pdbx_description
1 polymer ?
#
loop_
_entity_poly.entity_id
_entity_poly.type
_entity_poly.pdbx_seq_one_letter_code
_entity_poly.pdbx_strand_id
1 'polypeptide(L)'
;PIYLAFSPDVLERIASRYGPVRIGFSGALTEDELARYGRSRAVQGISAGDAHAFLCQLQADTALSPQRTAAARAAAWDAFFRQNAELLPTTLPDALRGVSSLLLTDLTALDYDALGRTLEFLANNGAAVEAQALPGRWNAASGTYTVTDASRAAVQTFFNVSPTEAQASSFKEP
;
A
#
# COMPACT_ATOMS: atom_id res chain seq x y z
N PRO A 1 0.36 0.52 21.66
CA PRO A 1 0.34 0.40 20.21
C PRO A 1 -1.11 0.24 19.76
N ILE A 2 -1.52 1.00 18.75
CA ILE A 2 -2.84 0.89 18.13
C ILE A 2 -2.75 -0.21 17.07
N TYR A 3 -3.76 -1.06 16.97
CA TYR A 3 -3.84 -2.06 15.93
C TYR A 3 -5.20 -2.05 15.22
N LEU A 4 -5.19 -2.47 13.97
CA LEU A 4 -6.37 -2.63 13.14
C LEU A 4 -6.18 -3.89 12.29
N ALA A 5 -7.03 -4.89 12.49
CA ALA A 5 -7.04 -6.10 11.69
C ALA A 5 -8.41 -6.30 11.05
N PHE A 6 -8.42 -6.67 9.79
CA PHE A 6 -9.64 -6.86 9.01
C PHE A 6 -9.41 -7.89 7.90
N SER A 7 -10.50 -8.48 7.44
CA SER A 7 -10.50 -9.36 6.27
C SER A 7 -10.44 -8.56 4.96
N PRO A 8 -10.00 -9.18 3.85
CA PRO A 8 -10.05 -8.55 2.53
C PRO A 8 -11.42 -8.00 2.14
N ASP A 9 -12.50 -8.70 2.50
CA ASP A 9 -13.87 -8.27 2.22
C ASP A 9 -14.24 -6.94 2.88
N VAL A 10 -13.73 -6.71 4.08
CA VAL A 10 -13.92 -5.44 4.79
C VAL A 10 -13.19 -4.31 4.08
N LEU A 11 -11.96 -4.58 3.62
CA LEU A 11 -11.18 -3.62 2.84
C LEU A 11 -11.92 -3.23 1.55
N GLU A 12 -12.48 -4.21 0.85
CA GLU A 12 -13.27 -3.97 -0.36
C GLU A 12 -14.51 -3.10 -0.06
N ARG A 13 -15.23 -3.37 1.03
CA ARG A 13 -16.37 -2.56 1.47
C ARG A 13 -15.99 -1.11 1.78
N ILE A 14 -14.83 -0.90 2.40
CA ILE A 14 -14.31 0.44 2.66
C ILE A 14 -13.98 1.11 1.33
N ALA A 15 -13.19 0.44 0.49
CA ALA A 15 -12.68 0.98 -0.76
C ALA A 15 -13.80 1.26 -1.78
N SER A 16 -14.89 0.47 -1.81
CA SER A 16 -16.03 0.68 -2.71
C SER A 16 -16.76 2.02 -2.51
N ARG A 17 -16.60 2.65 -1.35
CA ARG A 17 -17.18 3.97 -1.07
C ARG A 17 -16.51 5.10 -1.85
N TYR A 18 -15.31 4.88 -2.39
CA TYR A 18 -14.51 5.89 -3.08
C TYR A 18 -14.65 5.84 -4.61
N GLY A 19 -15.40 4.87 -5.13
CA GLY A 19 -15.51 4.68 -6.57
C GLY A 19 -14.25 4.10 -7.22
N PRO A 20 -14.22 4.05 -8.57
CA PRO A 20 -13.09 3.52 -9.32
C PRO A 20 -11.84 4.38 -9.15
N VAL A 21 -10.70 3.73 -8.96
CA VAL A 21 -9.39 4.37 -8.86
C VAL A 21 -8.64 4.22 -10.19
N ARG A 22 -8.01 5.28 -10.64
CA ARG A 22 -7.21 5.29 -11.87
C ARG A 22 -5.79 4.82 -11.56
N ILE A 23 -5.48 3.60 -11.93
CA ILE A 23 -4.19 2.95 -11.62
C ILE A 23 -3.41 2.71 -12.90
N GLY A 24 -2.12 3.07 -12.89
CA GLY A 24 -1.14 2.70 -13.89
C GLY A 24 -0.11 1.75 -13.29
N PHE A 25 0.08 0.59 -13.90
CA PHE A 25 1.00 -0.44 -13.41
C PHE A 25 2.35 -0.45 -14.15
N SER A 26 2.61 0.51 -15.05
CA SER A 26 3.79 0.51 -15.92
C SER A 26 5.14 0.51 -15.17
N GLY A 27 5.17 1.02 -13.95
CA GLY A 27 6.38 0.98 -13.09
C GLY A 27 6.53 -0.32 -12.30
N ALA A 28 5.45 -1.10 -12.17
CA ALA A 28 5.41 -2.30 -11.35
C ALA A 28 5.48 -3.59 -12.17
N LEU A 29 4.79 -3.61 -13.33
CA LEU A 29 4.65 -4.79 -14.17
C LEU A 29 5.06 -4.45 -15.62
N THR A 30 5.58 -5.44 -16.35
CA THR A 30 5.85 -5.32 -17.78
C THR A 30 4.55 -5.43 -18.57
N GLU A 31 4.61 -5.08 -19.87
CA GLU A 31 3.47 -5.19 -20.76
C GLU A 31 3.00 -6.64 -20.92
N ASP A 32 3.94 -7.56 -21.08
CA ASP A 32 3.66 -9.00 -21.21
C ASP A 32 3.04 -9.57 -19.92
N GLU A 33 3.52 -9.12 -18.76
CA GLU A 33 2.94 -9.50 -17.48
C GLU A 33 1.49 -8.99 -17.36
N LEU A 34 1.23 -7.75 -17.72
CA LEU A 34 -0.13 -7.17 -17.71
C LEU A 34 -1.07 -7.85 -18.68
N ALA A 35 -0.58 -8.16 -19.89
CA ALA A 35 -1.38 -8.83 -20.93
C ALA A 35 -1.87 -10.21 -20.49
N ARG A 36 -1.09 -10.96 -19.70
CA ARG A 36 -1.52 -12.26 -19.12
C ARG A 36 -2.78 -12.15 -18.25
N TYR A 37 -3.05 -11.00 -17.70
CA TYR A 37 -4.24 -10.73 -16.87
C TYR A 37 -5.30 -9.89 -17.59
N GLY A 38 -5.18 -9.72 -18.90
CA GLY A 38 -6.11 -8.88 -19.68
C GLY A 38 -6.02 -7.39 -19.33
N ARG A 39 -4.88 -6.94 -18.82
CA ARG A 39 -4.61 -5.54 -18.45
C ARG A 39 -3.65 -4.90 -19.45
N SER A 40 -3.61 -3.57 -19.48
CA SER A 40 -2.69 -2.79 -20.31
C SER A 40 -1.85 -1.83 -19.45
N ARG A 41 -0.80 -1.26 -20.03
CA ARG A 41 0.02 -0.22 -19.41
C ARG A 41 -0.73 1.10 -19.21
N ALA A 42 -1.78 1.33 -19.99
CA ALA A 42 -2.56 2.55 -19.86
C ALA A 42 -3.17 2.67 -18.47
N VAL A 43 -3.29 3.89 -17.98
CA VAL A 43 -4.00 4.17 -16.74
C VAL A 43 -5.46 3.76 -16.90
N GLN A 44 -5.96 2.90 -16.04
CA GLN A 44 -7.30 2.34 -16.10
C GLN A 44 -8.08 2.73 -14.85
N GLY A 45 -9.36 3.05 -15.02
CA GLY A 45 -10.30 3.13 -13.90
C GLY A 45 -10.65 1.72 -13.43
N ILE A 46 -10.29 1.37 -12.21
CA ILE A 46 -10.49 0.04 -11.64
C ILE A 46 -11.35 0.17 -10.39
N SER A 47 -12.43 -0.61 -10.31
CA SER A 47 -13.25 -0.71 -9.09
C SER A 47 -12.45 -1.36 -7.95
N ALA A 48 -12.88 -1.16 -6.71
CA ALA A 48 -12.23 -1.77 -5.55
C ALA A 48 -12.21 -3.30 -5.64
N GLY A 49 -13.31 -3.92 -6.06
CA GLY A 49 -13.42 -5.36 -6.23
C GLY A 49 -12.49 -5.89 -7.32
N ASP A 50 -12.44 -5.23 -8.48
CA ASP A 50 -11.54 -5.61 -9.56
C ASP A 50 -10.06 -5.43 -9.19
N ALA A 51 -9.71 -4.35 -8.45
CA ALA A 51 -8.37 -4.13 -7.97
C ALA A 51 -7.95 -5.22 -6.97
N HIS A 52 -8.84 -5.57 -6.04
CA HIS A 52 -8.59 -6.65 -5.09
C HIS A 52 -8.42 -8.00 -5.80
N ALA A 53 -9.34 -8.37 -6.69
CA ALA A 53 -9.26 -9.61 -7.45
C ALA A 53 -7.97 -9.70 -8.27
N PHE A 54 -7.58 -8.60 -8.92
CA PHE A 54 -6.33 -8.53 -9.67
C PHE A 54 -5.10 -8.71 -8.78
N LEU A 55 -5.03 -8.03 -7.63
CA LEU A 55 -3.91 -8.17 -6.69
C LEU A 55 -3.82 -9.58 -6.09
N CYS A 56 -4.96 -10.24 -5.87
CA CYS A 56 -5.00 -11.66 -5.46
C CYS A 56 -4.47 -12.59 -6.57
N GLN A 57 -4.83 -12.35 -7.83
CA GLN A 57 -4.29 -13.11 -8.97
C GLN A 57 -2.76 -12.95 -9.08
N LEU A 58 -2.24 -11.72 -8.94
CA LEU A 58 -0.79 -11.48 -8.93
C LEU A 58 -0.09 -12.21 -7.79
N GLN A 59 -0.71 -12.27 -6.62
CA GLN A 59 -0.13 -12.95 -5.45
C GLN A 59 -0.11 -14.47 -5.62
N ALA A 60 -1.08 -15.03 -6.34
CA ALA A 60 -1.17 -16.46 -6.61
C ALA A 60 -0.25 -16.91 -7.77
N ASP A 61 0.23 -15.98 -8.60
CA ASP A 61 1.09 -16.29 -9.74
C ASP A 61 2.54 -16.53 -9.30
N THR A 62 2.94 -17.80 -9.28
CA THR A 62 4.30 -18.22 -8.92
C THR A 62 5.37 -17.79 -9.94
N ALA A 63 4.97 -17.37 -11.16
CA ALA A 63 5.88 -16.82 -12.15
C ALA A 63 6.28 -15.37 -11.88
N LEU A 64 5.53 -14.68 -11.03
CA LEU A 64 5.88 -13.33 -10.58
C LEU A 64 6.74 -13.36 -9.32
N SER A 65 7.77 -12.52 -9.28
CA SER A 65 8.50 -12.32 -8.04
C SER A 65 7.66 -11.54 -7.02
N PRO A 66 7.82 -11.79 -5.71
CA PRO A 66 7.15 -11.02 -4.68
C PRO A 66 7.37 -9.50 -4.76
N GLN A 67 8.53 -9.06 -5.31
CA GLN A 67 8.78 -7.63 -5.56
C GLN A 67 7.80 -7.04 -6.57
N ARG A 68 7.51 -7.76 -7.64
CA ARG A 68 6.54 -7.33 -8.66
C ARG A 68 5.14 -7.19 -8.07
N THR A 69 4.74 -8.17 -7.28
CA THR A 69 3.45 -8.14 -6.57
C THR A 69 3.39 -6.99 -5.57
N ALA A 70 4.46 -6.78 -4.80
CA ALA A 70 4.55 -5.67 -3.85
C ALA A 70 4.54 -4.31 -4.56
N ALA A 71 5.23 -4.17 -5.70
CA ALA A 71 5.22 -2.94 -6.49
C ALA A 71 3.84 -2.64 -7.08
N ALA A 72 3.13 -3.65 -7.58
CA ALA A 72 1.75 -3.47 -8.06
C ALA A 72 0.79 -3.06 -6.94
N ARG A 73 0.94 -3.65 -5.75
CA ARG A 73 0.16 -3.28 -4.57
C ARG A 73 0.46 -1.85 -4.12
N ALA A 74 1.73 -1.46 -4.09
CA ALA A 74 2.13 -0.09 -3.77
C ALA A 74 1.56 0.92 -4.77
N ALA A 75 1.59 0.62 -6.07
CA ALA A 75 1.00 1.48 -7.11
C ALA A 75 -0.52 1.66 -6.92
N ALA A 76 -1.23 0.58 -6.53
CA ALA A 76 -2.66 0.65 -6.26
C ALA A 76 -2.98 1.52 -5.03
N TRP A 77 -2.25 1.35 -3.93
CA TRP A 77 -2.43 2.16 -2.72
C TRP A 77 -2.04 3.62 -2.93
N ASP A 78 -0.92 3.90 -3.59
CA ASP A 78 -0.50 5.26 -3.91
C ASP A 78 -1.58 5.98 -4.74
N ALA A 79 -2.08 5.31 -5.78
CA ALA A 79 -3.15 5.85 -6.61
C ALA A 79 -4.44 6.12 -5.79
N PHE A 80 -4.83 5.19 -4.89
CA PHE A 80 -5.99 5.35 -4.03
C PHE A 80 -5.86 6.58 -3.12
N PHE A 81 -4.75 6.71 -2.42
CA PHE A 81 -4.55 7.82 -1.48
C PHE A 81 -4.45 9.17 -2.20
N ARG A 82 -3.74 9.24 -3.32
CA ARG A 82 -3.64 10.49 -4.10
C ARG A 82 -4.98 10.98 -4.63
N GLN A 83 -5.76 10.06 -5.21
CA GLN A 83 -7.01 10.44 -5.86
C GLN A 83 -8.12 10.76 -4.87
N ASN A 84 -8.01 10.27 -3.64
CA ASN A 84 -9.02 10.47 -2.61
C ASN A 84 -8.54 11.39 -1.47
N ALA A 85 -7.40 12.06 -1.59
CA ALA A 85 -6.79 12.85 -0.51
C ALA A 85 -7.77 13.84 0.14
N GLU A 86 -8.57 14.54 -0.65
CA GLU A 86 -9.56 15.52 -0.17
C GLU A 86 -10.79 14.87 0.49
N LEU A 87 -11.11 13.62 0.12
CA LEU A 87 -12.27 12.90 0.64
C LEU A 87 -11.94 12.10 1.91
N LEU A 88 -10.71 11.63 2.03
CA LEU A 88 -10.28 10.75 3.12
C LEU A 88 -10.55 11.31 4.53
N PRO A 89 -10.34 12.61 4.82
CA PRO A 89 -10.58 13.16 6.14
C PRO A 89 -11.98 12.93 6.68
N THR A 90 -12.96 13.03 5.81
CA THR A 90 -14.38 12.90 6.19
C THR A 90 -14.89 11.48 6.01
N THR A 91 -14.48 10.80 4.94
CA THR A 91 -15.09 9.52 4.54
C THR A 91 -14.43 8.31 5.19
N LEU A 92 -13.12 8.34 5.46
CA LEU A 92 -12.43 7.19 6.02
C LEU A 92 -12.83 6.89 7.48
N PRO A 93 -12.91 7.88 8.39
CA PRO A 93 -13.41 7.64 9.74
C PRO A 93 -14.82 7.05 9.76
N ASP A 94 -15.71 7.56 8.93
CA ASP A 94 -17.10 7.07 8.83
C ASP A 94 -17.18 5.68 8.20
N ALA A 95 -16.34 5.39 7.20
CA ALA A 95 -16.24 4.07 6.62
C ALA A 95 -15.78 3.04 7.66
N LEU A 96 -14.77 3.36 8.45
CA LEU A 96 -14.27 2.50 9.52
C LEU A 96 -15.32 2.28 10.62
N ARG A 97 -16.03 3.33 11.04
CA ARG A 97 -17.15 3.20 11.99
C ARG A 97 -18.24 2.28 11.43
N GLY A 98 -18.57 2.41 10.16
CA GLY A 98 -19.61 1.61 9.50
C GLY A 98 -19.30 0.12 9.42
N VAL A 99 -18.03 -0.27 9.53
CA VAL A 99 -17.59 -1.67 9.54
C VAL A 99 -16.97 -2.09 10.88
N SER A 100 -17.11 -1.29 11.92
CA SER A 100 -16.45 -1.49 13.23
C SER A 100 -16.73 -2.87 13.84
N SER A 101 -17.92 -3.43 13.65
CA SER A 101 -18.26 -4.78 14.12
C SER A 101 -17.54 -5.91 13.38
N LEU A 102 -16.90 -5.61 12.25
CA LEU A 102 -16.13 -6.54 11.42
C LEU A 102 -14.62 -6.35 11.56
N LEU A 103 -14.21 -5.37 12.38
CA LEU A 103 -12.82 -5.08 12.68
C LEU A 103 -12.41 -5.69 14.00
N LEU A 104 -11.21 -6.19 14.08
CA LEU A 104 -10.53 -6.43 15.34
C LEU A 104 -9.57 -5.25 15.58
N THR A 105 -9.93 -4.41 16.54
CA THR A 105 -9.18 -3.16 16.80
C THR A 105 -9.36 -2.71 18.26
N ASP A 106 -8.39 -1.97 18.76
CA ASP A 106 -8.45 -1.21 20.02
C ASP A 106 -8.82 0.26 19.81
N LEU A 107 -9.13 0.66 18.55
CA LEU A 107 -9.59 2.02 18.25
C LEU A 107 -10.93 2.31 18.89
N THR A 108 -11.01 3.48 19.52
CA THR A 108 -12.24 4.03 20.10
C THR A 108 -12.90 5.04 19.17
N ALA A 109 -14.10 5.50 19.51
CA ALA A 109 -14.78 6.55 18.76
C ALA A 109 -13.94 7.84 18.64
N LEU A 110 -13.20 8.18 19.71
CA LEU A 110 -12.31 9.36 19.74
C LEU A 110 -11.12 9.22 18.80
N ASP A 111 -10.63 7.99 18.61
CA ASP A 111 -9.51 7.73 17.69
C ASP A 111 -9.93 7.92 16.22
N TYR A 112 -11.16 7.56 15.86
CA TYR A 112 -11.69 7.85 14.53
C TYR A 112 -11.83 9.36 14.28
N ASP A 113 -12.24 10.14 15.28
CA ASP A 113 -12.28 11.59 15.18
C ASP A 113 -10.87 12.20 15.07
N ALA A 114 -9.93 11.66 15.82
CA ALA A 114 -8.52 12.06 15.75
C ALA A 114 -7.91 11.74 14.38
N LEU A 115 -8.25 10.58 13.80
CA LEU A 115 -7.84 10.20 12.45
C LEU A 115 -8.34 11.22 11.42
N GLY A 116 -9.63 11.59 11.48
CA GLY A 116 -10.22 12.59 10.59
C GLY A 116 -9.48 13.92 10.65
N ARG A 117 -9.25 14.45 11.85
CA ARG A 117 -8.49 15.71 12.04
C ARG A 117 -7.04 15.61 11.55
N THR A 118 -6.40 14.47 11.77
CA THR A 118 -5.03 14.25 11.27
C THR A 118 -4.97 14.25 9.76
N LEU A 119 -5.89 13.55 9.09
CA LEU A 119 -5.97 13.52 7.64
C LEU A 119 -6.29 14.90 7.06
N GLU A 120 -7.19 15.65 7.71
CA GLU A 120 -7.51 17.03 7.32
C GLU A 120 -6.28 17.96 7.45
N PHE A 121 -5.55 17.84 8.56
CA PHE A 121 -4.31 18.60 8.74
C PHE A 121 -3.28 18.27 7.65
N LEU A 122 -3.09 16.98 7.33
CA LEU A 122 -2.17 16.56 6.28
C LEU A 122 -2.59 17.09 4.90
N ALA A 123 -3.87 16.97 4.56
CA ALA A 123 -4.40 17.48 3.29
C ALA A 123 -4.22 19.00 3.16
N ASN A 124 -4.54 19.76 4.20
CA ASN A 124 -4.41 21.21 4.22
C ASN A 124 -2.97 21.72 4.17
N ASN A 125 -2.00 20.87 4.58
CA ASN A 125 -0.57 21.20 4.53
C ASN A 125 0.14 20.58 3.31
N GLY A 126 -0.60 20.06 2.34
CA GLY A 126 -0.03 19.47 1.13
C GLY A 126 0.76 18.21 1.36
N ALA A 127 0.57 17.55 2.52
CA ALA A 127 1.22 16.28 2.80
C ALA A 127 0.50 15.16 2.03
N ALA A 128 1.27 14.31 1.37
CA ALA A 128 0.76 13.15 0.65
C ALA A 128 0.99 11.87 1.45
N VAL A 129 0.05 10.93 1.34
CA VAL A 129 0.28 9.55 1.75
C VAL A 129 0.87 8.83 0.55
N GLU A 130 2.07 8.29 0.72
CA GLU A 130 2.79 7.59 -0.34
C GLU A 130 2.96 6.12 0.02
N ALA A 131 2.90 5.27 -1.00
CA ALA A 131 3.16 3.84 -0.86
C ALA A 131 4.27 3.42 -1.82
N GLN A 132 5.29 2.75 -1.30
CA GLN A 132 6.42 2.26 -2.06
C GLN A 132 6.74 0.81 -1.71
N ALA A 133 7.06 0.00 -2.72
CA ALA A 133 7.59 -1.34 -2.49
C ALA A 133 9.04 -1.27 -2.01
N LEU A 134 9.36 -2.03 -0.97
CA LEU A 134 10.74 -2.14 -0.49
C LEU A 134 11.57 -2.93 -1.52
N PRO A 135 12.65 -2.36 -2.09
CA PRO A 135 13.55 -3.11 -2.94
C PRO A 135 14.32 -4.17 -2.13
N GLY A 136 14.74 -5.25 -2.78
CA GLY A 136 15.50 -6.31 -2.14
C GLY A 136 15.79 -7.45 -3.11
N ARG A 137 16.27 -8.57 -2.61
CA ARG A 137 16.58 -9.76 -3.42
C ARG A 137 15.66 -10.91 -3.05
N TRP A 138 14.94 -11.41 -4.04
CA TRP A 138 14.17 -12.63 -3.92
C TRP A 138 15.00 -13.83 -4.35
N ASN A 139 15.04 -14.86 -3.50
CA ASN A 139 15.62 -16.17 -3.83
C ASN A 139 14.47 -17.16 -4.03
N ALA A 140 14.18 -17.49 -5.29
CA ALA A 140 13.09 -18.41 -5.63
C ALA A 140 13.34 -19.83 -5.14
N ALA A 141 14.60 -20.27 -5.03
CA ALA A 141 14.94 -21.63 -4.59
C ALA A 141 14.68 -21.84 -3.08
N SER A 142 14.93 -20.82 -2.27
CA SER A 142 14.70 -20.90 -0.81
C SER A 142 13.38 -20.26 -0.35
N GLY A 143 12.67 -19.56 -1.25
CA GLY A 143 11.47 -18.81 -0.89
C GLY A 143 11.74 -17.64 0.07
N THR A 144 12.98 -17.10 0.09
CA THR A 144 13.38 -16.05 1.02
C THR A 144 13.56 -14.70 0.34
N TYR A 145 13.18 -13.64 1.05
CA TYR A 145 13.41 -12.26 0.65
C TYR A 145 14.50 -11.65 1.52
N THR A 146 15.58 -11.19 0.90
CA THR A 146 16.71 -10.60 1.61
C THR A 146 16.69 -9.08 1.46
N VAL A 147 16.69 -8.38 2.60
CA VAL A 147 16.90 -6.93 2.67
C VAL A 147 18.37 -6.64 2.35
N THR A 148 18.60 -5.69 1.44
CA THR A 148 19.92 -5.30 0.94
C THR A 148 20.25 -3.87 1.33
N ASP A 149 21.47 -3.41 1.02
CA ASP A 149 21.82 -1.99 1.19
C ASP A 149 20.96 -1.07 0.33
N ALA A 150 20.50 -1.53 -0.83
CA ALA A 150 19.52 -0.81 -1.64
C ALA A 150 18.17 -0.66 -0.92
N SER A 151 17.75 -1.67 -0.15
CA SER A 151 16.55 -1.59 0.69
C SER A 151 16.70 -0.54 1.78
N ARG A 152 17.86 -0.52 2.43
CA ARG A 152 18.18 0.46 3.48
C ARG A 152 18.19 1.88 2.92
N ALA A 153 18.89 2.09 1.80
CA ALA A 153 18.94 3.38 1.12
C ALA A 153 17.53 3.87 0.69
N ALA A 154 16.68 2.96 0.19
CA ALA A 154 15.31 3.30 -0.19
C ALA A 154 14.47 3.74 1.02
N VAL A 155 14.59 3.05 2.16
CA VAL A 155 13.90 3.45 3.42
C VAL A 155 14.39 4.81 3.90
N GLN A 156 15.70 5.04 3.91
CA GLN A 156 16.28 6.32 4.31
C GLN A 156 15.80 7.47 3.43
N THR A 157 15.78 7.26 2.11
CA THR A 157 15.29 8.26 1.16
C THR A 157 13.79 8.52 1.36
N PHE A 158 13.00 7.45 1.52
CA PHE A 158 11.55 7.56 1.69
C PHE A 158 11.17 8.34 2.96
N PHE A 159 11.86 8.10 4.06
CA PHE A 159 11.61 8.79 5.32
C PHE A 159 12.49 10.03 5.53
N ASN A 160 13.32 10.40 4.55
CA ASN A 160 14.27 11.52 4.66
C ASN A 160 15.13 11.46 5.95
N VAL A 161 15.56 10.26 6.32
CA VAL A 161 16.37 10.01 7.51
C VAL A 161 17.83 9.89 7.12
N SER A 162 18.68 10.78 7.64
CA SER A 162 20.13 10.62 7.53
C SER A 162 20.60 9.49 8.45
N PRO A 163 21.48 8.58 7.98
CA PRO A 163 22.01 7.52 8.83
C PRO A 163 22.84 8.15 9.97
N THR A 164 22.48 7.81 11.20
CA THR A 164 23.35 8.11 12.35
C THR A 164 24.48 7.10 12.35
N GLU A 165 25.74 7.54 12.53
CA GLU A 165 26.94 6.68 12.52
C GLU A 165 26.85 5.46 13.45
N ALA A 166 26.09 5.56 14.55
CA ALA A 166 25.83 4.48 15.48
C ALA A 166 25.00 3.31 14.88
N GLN A 167 24.17 3.58 13.86
CA GLN A 167 23.37 2.55 13.18
C GLN A 167 24.14 1.82 12.08
N ALA A 168 25.16 2.45 11.53
CA ALA A 168 26.03 1.83 10.52
C ALA A 168 26.95 0.75 11.10
N SER A 169 27.26 0.83 12.39
CA SER A 169 28.19 -0.11 13.06
C SER A 169 27.53 -1.37 13.64
N SER A 170 26.20 -1.39 13.77
CA SER A 170 25.48 -2.51 14.40
C SER A 170 25.10 -3.66 13.45
N PHE A 171 25.33 -3.50 12.14
CA PHE A 171 25.10 -4.52 11.12
C PHE A 171 26.40 -4.92 10.41
N LYS A 172 27.39 -5.40 11.19
CA LYS A 172 28.42 -6.25 10.59
C LYS A 172 27.84 -7.65 10.45
N GLU A 173 27.77 -8.11 9.21
CA GLU A 173 27.41 -9.50 8.88
C GLU A 173 28.30 -10.49 9.63
N PRO A 174 27.73 -11.65 10.04
CA PRO A 174 28.51 -12.75 10.52
C PRO A 174 29.34 -13.41 9.42
#